data_82f302ffaa51f97c24135a7249280659
#
_entry.id   82f302ffaa51f97c24135a7249280659
#
_cell.length_a   1.000
_cell.length_b   1.000
_cell.length_c   1.000
_cell.angle_alpha   90.00
_cell.angle_beta   90.00
_cell.angle_gamma   90.00
#
_symmetry.space_group_name_H-M   'P 1'
#
loop_
_entity.id
_entity.type
_entity.pdbx_description
1 polymer ?
#
loop_
_entity_poly.entity_id
_entity_poly.type
_entity_poly.pdbx_seq_one_letter_code
_entity_poly.pdbx_strand_id
1 'polypeptide(L)'
;ALLPTASSFAMSTVFKALLWLAAAAGLLYLAGCSLMYAQQRKIMYLPQYTQVAADQTNFSLQRPDALLRGWQVHPSTDMNNPTTPVVVYFGGNGEDVRYAMPQLQQALPQSHLYTLSYRGYGASEGEPSEDALVDDALALFDVLRARHAHNPITVIGTSLGSGVAAAVAKQRQPDKLLLVTPFDSALNVARHMLPWLPVSLLLKDRYDSVSRLQSYQGPVL
;
A
#
# COMPACT_ATOMS: atom_id res chain seq x y z
N ALA A 1 -22.71 66.07 19.26
CA ALA A 1 -21.93 64.94 18.66
C ALA A 1 -21.02 64.34 19.74
N LEU A 2 -21.35 63.15 20.23
CA LEU A 2 -20.54 62.44 21.23
C LEU A 2 -19.34 61.84 20.44
N LEU A 3 -18.16 62.24 20.85
CA LEU A 3 -16.91 61.62 20.34
C LEU A 3 -16.88 60.11 20.75
N PRO A 4 -16.52 59.19 19.88
CA PRO A 4 -16.41 57.79 20.25
C PRO A 4 -15.34 57.65 21.36
N THR A 5 -15.69 56.92 22.42
CA THR A 5 -14.80 56.73 23.58
C THR A 5 -13.58 55.93 23.16
N ALA A 6 -12.40 56.20 23.73
CA ALA A 6 -11.13 55.54 23.45
C ALA A 6 -11.23 54.00 23.58
N SER A 7 -12.15 53.50 24.41
CA SER A 7 -12.43 52.06 24.58
C SER A 7 -13.02 51.40 23.35
N SER A 8 -13.88 52.08 22.59
CA SER A 8 -14.51 51.53 21.37
C SER A 8 -13.52 51.44 20.20
N PHE A 9 -12.56 52.37 20.14
CA PHE A 9 -11.50 52.36 19.12
C PHE A 9 -10.46 51.26 19.38
N ALA A 10 -10.07 51.08 20.63
CA ALA A 10 -9.15 50.01 21.04
C ALA A 10 -9.77 48.61 20.79
N MET A 11 -11.05 48.42 21.11
CA MET A 11 -11.79 47.18 20.87
C MET A 11 -11.90 46.85 19.38
N SER A 12 -12.12 47.85 18.52
CA SER A 12 -12.15 47.70 17.07
C SER A 12 -10.78 47.28 16.50
N THR A 13 -9.69 47.84 17.02
CA THR A 13 -8.32 47.52 16.59
C THR A 13 -7.92 46.10 17.01
N VAL A 14 -8.21 45.73 18.26
CA VAL A 14 -7.97 44.36 18.77
C VAL A 14 -8.77 43.33 17.96
N PHE A 15 -10.04 43.60 17.66
CA PHE A 15 -10.87 42.70 16.86
C PHE A 15 -10.30 42.50 15.44
N LYS A 16 -9.85 43.55 14.78
CA LYS A 16 -9.20 43.46 13.47
C LYS A 16 -7.91 42.65 13.55
N ALA A 17 -7.10 42.87 14.58
CA ALA A 17 -5.86 42.08 14.79
C ALA A 17 -6.16 40.57 14.97
N LEU A 18 -7.18 40.24 15.77
CA LEU A 18 -7.63 38.86 15.95
C LEU A 18 -8.14 38.22 14.65
N LEU A 19 -8.85 38.95 13.82
CA LEU A 19 -9.29 38.49 12.49
C LEU A 19 -8.11 38.22 11.57
N TRP A 20 -7.11 39.10 11.55
CA TRP A 20 -5.90 38.88 10.75
C TRP A 20 -5.10 37.70 11.24
N LEU A 21 -4.98 37.50 12.56
CA LEU A 21 -4.33 36.32 13.13
C LEU A 21 -5.07 35.03 12.78
N ALA A 22 -6.40 35.03 12.88
CA ALA A 22 -7.21 33.88 12.49
C ALA A 22 -7.09 33.56 10.99
N ALA A 23 -7.09 34.60 10.13
CA ALA A 23 -6.90 34.46 8.70
C ALA A 23 -5.51 33.90 8.38
N ALA A 24 -4.44 34.39 9.02
CA ALA A 24 -3.10 33.89 8.85
C ALA A 24 -2.96 32.43 9.32
N ALA A 25 -3.53 32.07 10.47
CA ALA A 25 -3.56 30.69 10.96
C ALA A 25 -4.33 29.75 9.99
N GLY A 26 -5.46 30.21 9.46
CA GLY A 26 -6.22 29.48 8.45
C GLY A 26 -5.43 29.24 7.16
N LEU A 27 -4.71 30.26 6.67
CA LEU A 27 -3.87 30.13 5.48
C LEU A 27 -2.70 29.17 5.71
N LEU A 28 -2.05 29.23 6.87
CA LEU A 28 -0.98 28.30 7.24
C LEU A 28 -1.48 26.85 7.32
N TYR A 29 -2.66 26.64 7.91
CA TYR A 29 -3.30 25.33 7.96
C TYR A 29 -3.61 24.79 6.57
N LEU A 30 -4.19 25.61 5.69
CA LEU A 30 -4.48 25.22 4.30
C LEU A 30 -3.19 24.93 3.50
N ALA A 31 -2.15 25.73 3.72
CA ALA A 31 -0.84 25.47 3.11
C ALA A 31 -0.25 24.14 3.59
N GLY A 32 -0.35 23.83 4.89
CA GLY A 32 0.04 22.54 5.47
C GLY A 32 -0.75 21.37 4.87
N CYS A 33 -2.07 21.48 4.76
CA CYS A 33 -2.93 20.48 4.12
C CYS A 33 -2.54 20.27 2.65
N SER A 34 -2.26 21.35 1.91
CA SER A 34 -1.85 21.28 0.51
C SER A 34 -0.50 20.59 0.34
N LEU A 35 0.45 20.90 1.23
CA LEU A 35 1.76 20.25 1.24
C LEU A 35 1.64 18.74 1.55
N MET A 36 0.85 18.38 2.55
CA MET A 36 0.57 16.98 2.89
C MET A 36 -0.10 16.25 1.72
N TYR A 37 -1.08 16.89 1.05
CA TYR A 37 -1.71 16.33 -0.14
C TYR A 37 -0.72 16.08 -1.28
N ALA A 38 0.22 16.99 -1.50
CA ALA A 38 1.23 16.86 -2.54
C ALA A 38 2.29 15.79 -2.22
N GLN A 39 2.68 15.67 -0.95
CA GLN A 39 3.80 14.83 -0.51
C GLN A 39 3.37 13.47 0.10
N GLN A 40 2.06 13.20 0.24
CA GLN A 40 1.57 12.05 0.99
C GLN A 40 2.16 10.70 0.54
N ARG A 41 2.37 10.49 -0.77
CA ARG A 41 2.97 9.24 -1.27
C ARG A 41 4.43 9.09 -0.87
N LYS A 42 5.21 10.18 -0.82
CA LYS A 42 6.59 10.15 -0.33
C LYS A 42 6.69 9.87 1.18
N ILE A 43 5.62 10.24 1.92
CA ILE A 43 5.53 9.98 3.37
C ILE A 43 5.01 8.56 3.61
N MET A 44 4.04 8.14 2.80
CA MET A 44 3.38 6.84 2.95
C MET A 44 4.26 5.68 2.52
N TYR A 45 4.93 5.78 1.36
CA TYR A 45 5.75 4.70 0.82
C TYR A 45 7.22 4.87 1.17
N LEU A 46 7.89 3.77 1.50
CA LEU A 46 9.26 3.75 2.04
C LEU A 46 10.22 2.92 1.15
N PRO A 47 10.33 3.22 -0.16
CA PRO A 47 11.15 2.43 -1.08
C PRO A 47 12.65 2.49 -0.76
N GLN A 48 13.12 3.54 -0.10
CA GLN A 48 14.53 3.74 0.23
C GLN A 48 15.13 2.65 1.12
N TYR A 49 14.30 1.90 1.85
CA TYR A 49 14.75 0.81 2.72
C TYR A 49 14.89 -0.54 2.02
N THR A 50 14.53 -0.63 0.73
CA THR A 50 14.38 -1.90 0.01
C THR A 50 15.32 -2.03 -1.19
N GLN A 51 16.26 -1.13 -1.36
CA GLN A 51 17.10 -1.06 -2.55
C GLN A 51 17.94 -2.33 -2.75
N VAL A 52 17.89 -2.87 -3.94
CA VAL A 52 18.60 -4.08 -4.35
C VAL A 52 19.04 -3.95 -5.82
N ALA A 53 20.16 -4.56 -6.18
CA ALA A 53 20.62 -4.56 -7.55
C ALA A 53 19.77 -5.50 -8.42
N ALA A 54 19.56 -5.15 -9.68
CA ALA A 54 18.70 -5.89 -10.59
C ALA A 54 19.15 -7.33 -10.83
N ASP A 55 20.46 -7.58 -10.83
CA ASP A 55 21.10 -8.88 -10.98
C ASP A 55 20.90 -9.80 -9.77
N GLN A 56 20.45 -9.28 -8.63
CA GLN A 56 20.07 -10.06 -7.45
C GLN A 56 18.63 -10.56 -7.49
N THR A 57 17.88 -10.25 -8.53
CA THR A 57 16.50 -10.72 -8.74
C THR A 57 16.48 -11.87 -9.75
N ASN A 58 15.57 -12.83 -9.59
CA ASN A 58 15.44 -13.99 -10.48
C ASN A 58 14.05 -14.14 -11.10
N PHE A 59 13.18 -13.15 -10.88
CA PHE A 59 11.86 -13.07 -11.46
C PHE A 59 11.56 -11.63 -11.89
N SER A 60 10.83 -11.49 -12.99
CA SER A 60 10.39 -10.16 -13.46
C SER A 60 9.01 -10.22 -14.11
N LEU A 61 8.31 -9.12 -14.06
CA LEU A 61 7.03 -8.91 -14.71
C LEU A 61 7.08 -7.60 -15.50
N GLN A 62 6.96 -7.71 -16.84
CA GLN A 62 6.86 -6.54 -17.69
C GLN A 62 5.46 -5.94 -17.60
N ARG A 63 5.39 -4.66 -17.30
CA ARG A 63 4.19 -3.83 -17.39
C ARG A 63 4.33 -2.84 -18.54
N PRO A 64 3.25 -2.20 -19.02
CA PRO A 64 3.35 -1.24 -20.14
C PRO A 64 4.30 -0.08 -19.88
N ASP A 65 4.45 0.33 -18.62
CA ASP A 65 5.16 1.54 -18.17
C ASP A 65 6.27 1.26 -17.12
N ALA A 66 6.51 0.00 -16.75
CA ALA A 66 7.51 -0.37 -15.76
C ALA A 66 7.95 -1.82 -15.90
N LEU A 67 9.21 -2.12 -15.56
CA LEU A 67 9.70 -3.48 -15.33
C LEU A 67 9.75 -3.74 -13.83
N LEU A 68 8.92 -4.66 -13.36
CA LEU A 68 8.91 -5.09 -11.97
C LEU A 68 9.84 -6.28 -11.78
N ARG A 69 10.54 -6.31 -10.65
CA ARG A 69 11.53 -7.32 -10.32
C ARG A 69 11.25 -7.93 -8.96
N GLY A 70 11.63 -9.20 -8.82
CA GLY A 70 11.39 -9.92 -7.58
C GLY A 70 12.05 -11.30 -7.56
N TRP A 71 11.42 -12.20 -6.85
CA TRP A 71 11.98 -13.52 -6.62
C TRP A 71 10.94 -14.61 -6.82
N GLN A 72 11.42 -15.74 -7.31
CA GLN A 72 10.68 -16.98 -7.36
C GLN A 72 11.55 -18.11 -6.78
N VAL A 73 10.89 -19.04 -6.10
CA VAL A 73 11.47 -20.28 -5.62
C VAL A 73 10.54 -21.42 -6.00
N HIS A 74 11.10 -22.49 -6.47
CA HIS A 74 10.36 -23.69 -6.84
C HIS A 74 10.72 -24.85 -5.90
N PRO A 75 9.78 -25.76 -5.61
CA PRO A 75 10.09 -26.95 -4.85
C PRO A 75 11.06 -27.84 -5.64
N SER A 76 11.84 -28.64 -4.93
CA SER A 76 12.76 -29.63 -5.53
C SER A 76 12.06 -30.85 -6.15
N THR A 77 10.75 -30.95 -5.94
CA THR A 77 9.86 -31.97 -6.50
C THR A 77 9.30 -31.57 -7.87
N ASP A 78 8.58 -32.48 -8.54
CA ASP A 78 8.02 -32.26 -9.87
C ASP A 78 7.31 -30.90 -10.03
N MET A 79 7.92 -30.02 -10.81
CA MET A 79 7.42 -28.68 -11.08
C MET A 79 6.08 -28.65 -11.84
N ASN A 80 5.72 -29.75 -12.51
CA ASN A 80 4.49 -29.87 -13.29
C ASN A 80 3.37 -30.56 -12.54
N ASN A 81 3.55 -30.90 -11.26
CA ASN A 81 2.51 -31.53 -10.46
C ASN A 81 1.37 -30.52 -10.22
N PRO A 82 0.14 -30.79 -10.71
CA PRO A 82 -0.99 -29.85 -10.60
C PRO A 82 -1.51 -29.65 -9.17
N THR A 83 -1.05 -30.47 -8.23
CA THR A 83 -1.42 -30.31 -6.81
C THR A 83 -0.42 -29.46 -6.01
N THR A 84 0.74 -29.09 -6.60
CA THR A 84 1.76 -28.28 -5.94
C THR A 84 1.21 -26.87 -5.67
N PRO A 85 1.12 -26.40 -4.42
CA PRO A 85 0.58 -25.08 -4.15
C PRO A 85 1.45 -23.96 -4.74
N VAL A 86 0.79 -22.88 -5.16
CA VAL A 86 1.44 -21.62 -5.55
C VAL A 86 1.17 -20.59 -4.47
N VAL A 87 2.19 -19.90 -4.03
CA VAL A 87 2.09 -18.85 -3.01
C VAL A 87 2.59 -17.53 -3.60
N VAL A 88 1.77 -16.52 -3.51
CA VAL A 88 2.10 -15.14 -3.89
C VAL A 88 2.22 -14.32 -2.61
N TYR A 89 3.38 -13.72 -2.39
CA TYR A 89 3.64 -12.90 -1.21
C TYR A 89 3.71 -11.41 -1.57
N PHE A 90 2.93 -10.61 -0.85
CA PHE A 90 2.94 -9.15 -0.89
C PHE A 90 3.49 -8.62 0.43
N GLY A 91 4.65 -7.98 0.37
CA GLY A 91 5.37 -7.51 1.54
C GLY A 91 4.77 -6.27 2.20
N GLY A 92 5.25 -5.95 3.38
CA GLY A 92 4.92 -4.74 4.11
C GLY A 92 5.58 -3.48 3.52
N ASN A 93 5.17 -2.33 4.05
CA ASN A 93 5.76 -1.06 3.66
C ASN A 93 7.23 -0.95 4.14
N GLY A 94 8.15 -0.67 3.22
CA GLY A 94 9.58 -0.64 3.53
C GLY A 94 10.20 -2.01 3.77
N GLU A 95 9.50 -3.11 3.49
CA GLU A 95 10.03 -4.46 3.58
C GLU A 95 10.84 -4.83 2.34
N ASP A 96 12.08 -5.26 2.54
CA ASP A 96 12.84 -5.96 1.51
C ASP A 96 12.35 -7.42 1.46
N VAL A 97 11.45 -7.69 0.52
CA VAL A 97 10.79 -9.00 0.37
C VAL A 97 11.75 -10.16 0.08
N ARG A 98 13.00 -9.86 -0.30
CA ARG A 98 14.06 -10.85 -0.45
C ARG A 98 14.26 -11.66 0.83
N TYR A 99 14.16 -11.01 1.99
CA TYR A 99 14.36 -11.67 3.29
C TYR A 99 13.17 -12.53 3.74
N ALA A 100 11.99 -12.32 3.18
CA ALA A 100 10.83 -13.18 3.43
C ALA A 100 10.94 -14.52 2.70
N MET A 101 11.62 -14.57 1.54
CA MET A 101 11.64 -15.77 0.70
C MET A 101 12.26 -17.01 1.36
N PRO A 102 13.41 -16.94 2.07
CA PRO A 102 13.94 -18.11 2.79
C PRO A 102 13.02 -18.63 3.89
N GLN A 103 12.34 -17.72 4.60
CA GLN A 103 11.40 -18.07 5.67
C GLN A 103 10.16 -18.76 5.10
N LEU A 104 9.62 -18.23 3.99
CA LEU A 104 8.50 -18.85 3.29
C LEU A 104 8.89 -20.21 2.71
N GLN A 105 10.08 -20.34 2.17
CA GLN A 105 10.58 -21.63 1.66
C GLN A 105 10.73 -22.67 2.76
N GLN A 106 11.21 -22.28 3.94
CA GLN A 106 11.30 -23.15 5.11
C GLN A 106 9.91 -23.58 5.60
N ALA A 107 8.95 -22.67 5.64
CA ALA A 107 7.59 -22.94 6.08
C ALA A 107 6.77 -23.73 5.06
N LEU A 108 7.01 -23.51 3.77
CA LEU A 108 6.22 -24.05 2.65
C LEU A 108 7.13 -24.71 1.60
N PRO A 109 7.93 -25.73 1.97
CA PRO A 109 9.00 -26.27 1.11
C PRO A 109 8.50 -26.96 -0.16
N GLN A 110 7.21 -27.32 -0.21
CA GLN A 110 6.57 -27.99 -1.34
C GLN A 110 5.75 -27.03 -2.22
N SER A 111 5.99 -25.71 -2.10
CA SER A 111 5.22 -24.71 -2.85
C SER A 111 6.08 -23.96 -3.86
N HIS A 112 5.47 -23.53 -4.96
CA HIS A 112 6.03 -22.47 -5.79
C HIS A 112 5.82 -21.14 -5.09
N LEU A 113 6.89 -20.40 -4.84
CA LEU A 113 6.84 -19.11 -4.14
C LEU A 113 7.17 -17.99 -5.11
N TYR A 114 6.39 -16.92 -5.08
CA TYR A 114 6.56 -15.73 -5.90
C TYR A 114 6.36 -14.46 -5.09
N THR A 115 7.21 -13.49 -5.34
CA THR A 115 7.05 -12.13 -4.84
C THR A 115 7.61 -11.12 -5.83
N LEU A 116 7.07 -9.91 -5.84
CA LEU A 116 7.63 -8.76 -6.55
C LEU A 116 7.86 -7.62 -5.56
N SER A 117 8.97 -6.91 -5.73
CA SER A 117 9.10 -5.58 -5.15
C SER A 117 8.07 -4.66 -5.81
N TYR A 118 7.38 -3.85 -5.02
CA TYR A 118 6.44 -2.85 -5.55
C TYR A 118 7.15 -1.84 -6.45
N ARG A 119 6.39 -1.09 -7.25
CA ARG A 119 6.94 0.01 -8.04
C ARG A 119 7.78 0.94 -7.18
N GLY A 120 9.00 1.28 -7.64
CA GLY A 120 9.98 2.08 -6.92
C GLY A 120 10.70 1.37 -5.78
N TYR A 121 10.27 0.16 -5.38
CA TYR A 121 10.90 -0.67 -4.37
C TYR A 121 11.91 -1.64 -4.99
N GLY A 122 12.93 -1.99 -4.25
CA GLY A 122 13.95 -2.94 -4.68
C GLY A 122 14.61 -2.49 -5.98
N ALA A 123 14.52 -3.34 -7.00
CA ALA A 123 14.97 -3.06 -8.36
C ALA A 123 13.79 -2.84 -9.34
N SER A 124 12.58 -2.66 -8.84
CA SER A 124 11.40 -2.36 -9.65
C SER A 124 11.35 -0.90 -10.07
N GLU A 125 10.96 -0.66 -11.31
CA GLU A 125 10.79 0.68 -11.87
C GLU A 125 9.46 1.31 -11.43
N GLY A 126 9.29 2.62 -11.74
CA GLY A 126 8.05 3.37 -11.53
C GLY A 126 7.90 3.96 -10.13
N GLU A 127 6.72 4.50 -9.86
CA GLU A 127 6.38 5.15 -8.59
C GLU A 127 5.19 4.44 -7.91
N PRO A 128 5.22 4.28 -6.57
CA PRO A 128 4.17 3.58 -5.86
C PRO A 128 2.90 4.44 -5.73
N SER A 129 1.76 3.77 -5.90
CA SER A 129 0.42 4.24 -5.57
C SER A 129 -0.48 3.04 -5.34
N GLU A 130 -1.60 3.22 -4.63
CA GLU A 130 -2.55 2.13 -4.42
C GLU A 130 -2.99 1.49 -5.73
N ASP A 131 -3.41 2.31 -6.71
CA ASP A 131 -3.87 1.81 -8.02
C ASP A 131 -2.77 1.02 -8.72
N ALA A 132 -1.55 1.54 -8.77
CA ALA A 132 -0.44 0.88 -9.44
C ALA A 132 -0.04 -0.43 -8.75
N LEU A 133 0.04 -0.46 -7.41
CA LEU A 133 0.35 -1.67 -6.66
C LEU A 133 -0.73 -2.75 -6.83
N VAL A 134 -1.99 -2.34 -6.85
CA VAL A 134 -3.12 -3.26 -7.06
C VAL A 134 -3.10 -3.80 -8.49
N ASP A 135 -2.95 -2.95 -9.50
CA ASP A 135 -2.91 -3.37 -10.91
C ASP A 135 -1.74 -4.33 -11.19
N ASP A 136 -0.59 -4.08 -10.58
CA ASP A 136 0.58 -4.96 -10.70
C ASP A 136 0.34 -6.31 -10.01
N ALA A 137 -0.28 -6.30 -8.84
CA ALA A 137 -0.62 -7.51 -8.10
C ALA A 137 -1.64 -8.38 -8.86
N LEU A 138 -2.64 -7.76 -9.50
CA LEU A 138 -3.60 -8.44 -10.35
C LEU A 138 -2.92 -9.05 -11.57
N ALA A 139 -2.02 -8.31 -12.23
CA ALA A 139 -1.28 -8.80 -13.38
C ALA A 139 -0.34 -9.97 -12.99
N LEU A 140 0.34 -9.89 -11.84
CA LEU A 140 1.13 -10.99 -11.31
C LEU A 140 0.25 -12.23 -11.08
N PHE A 141 -0.88 -12.07 -10.42
CA PHE A 141 -1.82 -13.16 -10.19
C PHE A 141 -2.27 -13.81 -11.50
N ASP A 142 -2.63 -13.03 -12.51
CA ASP A 142 -3.10 -13.49 -13.81
C ASP A 142 -2.01 -14.29 -14.55
N VAL A 143 -0.77 -13.81 -14.53
CA VAL A 143 0.39 -14.52 -15.10
C VAL A 143 0.62 -15.84 -14.38
N LEU A 144 0.54 -15.86 -13.05
CA LEU A 144 0.74 -17.07 -12.26
C LEU A 144 -0.44 -18.05 -12.44
N ARG A 145 -1.66 -17.58 -12.53
CA ARG A 145 -2.83 -18.43 -12.83
C ARG A 145 -2.73 -19.06 -14.23
N ALA A 146 -2.22 -18.32 -15.22
CA ALA A 146 -1.98 -18.88 -16.55
C ALA A 146 -0.85 -19.90 -16.55
N ARG A 147 0.24 -19.66 -15.77
CA ARG A 147 1.40 -20.58 -15.67
C ARG A 147 1.06 -21.85 -14.87
N HIS A 148 0.19 -21.73 -13.87
CA HIS A 148 -0.19 -22.77 -12.93
C HIS A 148 -1.71 -22.99 -12.94
N ALA A 149 -2.27 -23.31 -14.11
CA ALA A 149 -3.71 -23.31 -14.38
C ALA A 149 -4.54 -24.14 -13.37
N HIS A 150 -4.01 -25.26 -12.90
CA HIS A 150 -4.70 -26.22 -12.04
C HIS A 150 -4.19 -26.24 -10.60
N ASN A 151 -3.16 -25.45 -10.30
CA ASN A 151 -2.57 -25.42 -8.96
C ASN A 151 -3.35 -24.48 -8.04
N PRO A 152 -3.54 -24.83 -6.76
CA PRO A 152 -4.16 -23.91 -5.81
C PRO A 152 -3.23 -22.72 -5.54
N ILE A 153 -3.77 -21.50 -5.63
CA ILE A 153 -3.03 -20.27 -5.36
C ILE A 153 -3.43 -19.70 -4.00
N THR A 154 -2.45 -19.58 -3.12
CA THR A 154 -2.57 -18.85 -1.85
C THR A 154 -1.94 -17.47 -1.99
N VAL A 155 -2.66 -16.44 -1.57
CA VAL A 155 -2.15 -15.07 -1.50
C VAL A 155 -1.85 -14.74 -0.03
N ILE A 156 -0.65 -14.25 0.23
CA ILE A 156 -0.20 -13.80 1.55
C ILE A 156 0.09 -12.30 1.47
N GLY A 157 -0.43 -11.53 2.40
CA GLY A 157 -0.17 -10.09 2.50
C GLY A 157 0.18 -9.65 3.91
N THR A 158 1.31 -8.94 4.06
CA THR A 158 1.78 -8.42 5.35
C THR A 158 1.61 -6.90 5.39
N SER A 159 0.98 -6.36 6.44
CA SER A 159 0.80 -4.91 6.65
C SER A 159 0.26 -4.22 5.38
N LEU A 160 1.01 -3.32 4.72
CA LEU A 160 0.63 -2.72 3.43
C LEU A 160 0.18 -3.78 2.41
N GLY A 161 0.92 -4.88 2.33
CA GLY A 161 0.60 -6.00 1.45
C GLY A 161 -0.74 -6.67 1.75
N SER A 162 -1.27 -6.55 2.98
CA SER A 162 -2.62 -7.05 3.31
C SER A 162 -3.71 -6.29 2.54
N GLY A 163 -3.53 -4.97 2.35
CA GLY A 163 -4.44 -4.16 1.53
C GLY A 163 -4.36 -4.51 0.03
N VAL A 164 -3.15 -4.84 -0.47
CA VAL A 164 -2.95 -5.33 -1.84
C VAL A 164 -3.57 -6.71 -2.00
N ALA A 165 -3.31 -7.63 -1.07
CA ALA A 165 -3.87 -8.99 -1.05
C ALA A 165 -5.40 -8.99 -1.01
N ALA A 166 -6.00 -8.09 -0.22
CA ALA A 166 -7.46 -7.90 -0.17
C ALA A 166 -8.03 -7.45 -1.53
N ALA A 167 -7.32 -6.62 -2.29
CA ALA A 167 -7.73 -6.22 -3.63
C ALA A 167 -7.66 -7.39 -4.62
N VAL A 168 -6.62 -8.22 -4.55
CA VAL A 168 -6.51 -9.46 -5.34
C VAL A 168 -7.64 -10.42 -4.96
N ALA A 169 -7.90 -10.61 -3.67
CA ALA A 169 -8.98 -11.48 -3.19
C ALA A 169 -10.34 -11.05 -3.73
N LYS A 170 -10.64 -9.75 -3.71
CA LYS A 170 -11.89 -9.20 -4.28
C LYS A 170 -12.06 -9.53 -5.76
N GLN A 171 -10.99 -9.42 -6.56
CA GLN A 171 -11.09 -9.41 -8.02
C GLN A 171 -10.75 -10.75 -8.67
N ARG A 172 -9.99 -11.62 -8.00
CA ARG A 172 -9.45 -12.87 -8.57
C ARG A 172 -9.80 -14.11 -7.77
N GLN A 173 -10.34 -13.97 -6.55
CA GLN A 173 -10.80 -15.09 -5.73
C GLN A 173 -9.73 -16.20 -5.61
N PRO A 174 -8.55 -15.94 -5.04
CA PRO A 174 -7.54 -16.97 -4.80
C PRO A 174 -8.11 -18.10 -3.93
N ASP A 175 -7.50 -19.28 -3.99
CA ASP A 175 -7.97 -20.44 -3.23
C ASP A 175 -7.84 -20.26 -1.72
N LYS A 176 -6.85 -19.47 -1.26
CA LYS A 176 -6.66 -19.10 0.15
C LYS A 176 -6.09 -17.69 0.27
N LEU A 177 -6.42 -17.01 1.36
CA LEU A 177 -5.89 -15.71 1.72
C LEU A 177 -5.32 -15.76 3.14
N LEU A 178 -4.08 -15.31 3.30
CA LEU A 178 -3.43 -15.17 4.60
C LEU A 178 -3.02 -13.71 4.81
N LEU A 179 -3.49 -13.11 5.89
CA LEU A 179 -3.23 -11.71 6.23
C LEU A 179 -2.44 -11.60 7.52
N VAL A 180 -1.27 -11.01 7.43
CA VAL A 180 -0.37 -10.81 8.57
C VAL A 180 -0.40 -9.34 8.97
N THR A 181 -0.75 -9.05 10.22
CA THR A 181 -0.93 -7.68 10.74
C THR A 181 -1.78 -6.79 9.84
N PRO A 182 -2.99 -7.24 9.43
CA PRO A 182 -3.85 -6.48 8.54
C PRO A 182 -4.38 -5.21 9.22
N PHE A 183 -4.77 -4.25 8.41
CA PHE A 183 -5.52 -3.06 8.82
C PHE A 183 -6.86 -3.01 8.08
N ASP A 184 -7.83 -2.34 8.68
CA ASP A 184 -9.16 -2.13 8.09
C ASP A 184 -9.09 -1.24 6.83
N SER A 185 -8.38 -0.10 6.95
CA SER A 185 -8.06 0.80 5.84
C SER A 185 -6.92 1.75 6.20
N ALA A 186 -6.12 2.14 5.22
CA ALA A 186 -5.12 3.19 5.43
C ALA A 186 -5.77 4.53 5.84
N LEU A 187 -7.02 4.76 5.40
CA LEU A 187 -7.79 5.92 5.83
C LEU A 187 -8.04 5.94 7.34
N ASN A 188 -8.44 4.81 7.93
CA ASN A 188 -8.69 4.75 9.37
C ASN A 188 -7.40 4.83 10.18
N VAL A 189 -6.32 4.20 9.71
CA VAL A 189 -5.00 4.37 10.32
C VAL A 189 -4.60 5.86 10.31
N ALA A 190 -4.73 6.55 9.17
CA ALA A 190 -4.40 7.97 9.07
C ALA A 190 -5.29 8.86 9.96
N ARG A 191 -6.58 8.54 10.12
CA ARG A 191 -7.48 9.26 11.05
C ARG A 191 -7.03 9.16 12.50
N HIS A 192 -6.55 8.00 12.91
CA HIS A 192 -6.03 7.81 14.27
C HIS A 192 -4.70 8.52 14.50
N MET A 193 -3.81 8.52 13.50
CA MET A 193 -2.50 9.15 13.60
C MET A 193 -2.54 10.67 13.47
N LEU A 194 -3.47 11.21 12.67
CA LEU A 194 -3.56 12.62 12.29
C LEU A 194 -4.99 13.18 12.47
N PRO A 195 -5.54 13.14 13.71
CA PRO A 195 -6.94 13.49 13.96
C PRO A 195 -7.26 14.97 13.66
N TRP A 196 -6.24 15.82 13.62
CA TRP A 196 -6.35 17.25 13.32
C TRP A 196 -6.35 17.57 11.81
N LEU A 197 -6.08 16.58 10.95
CA LEU A 197 -6.15 16.73 9.49
C LEU A 197 -7.46 16.15 8.94
N PRO A 198 -8.04 16.75 7.89
CA PRO A 198 -9.21 16.21 7.20
C PRO A 198 -8.80 15.09 6.25
N VAL A 199 -8.19 14.00 6.80
CA VAL A 199 -7.59 12.91 6.02
C VAL A 199 -8.56 12.24 5.06
N SER A 200 -9.87 12.23 5.38
CA SER A 200 -10.89 11.68 4.48
C SER A 200 -11.04 12.45 3.16
N LEU A 201 -10.64 13.73 3.14
CA LEU A 201 -10.63 14.56 1.93
C LEU A 201 -9.26 14.52 1.23
N LEU A 202 -8.19 14.36 2.00
CA LEU A 202 -6.82 14.49 1.51
C LEU A 202 -6.21 13.18 1.05
N LEU A 203 -6.53 12.05 1.70
CA LEU A 203 -5.85 10.79 1.45
C LEU A 203 -6.26 10.19 0.10
N LYS A 204 -5.28 9.96 -0.77
CA LYS A 204 -5.43 9.34 -2.10
C LYS A 204 -5.50 7.83 -2.00
N ASP A 205 -4.51 7.24 -1.34
CA ASP A 205 -4.29 5.80 -1.29
C ASP A 205 -4.91 5.25 0.01
N ARG A 206 -6.10 4.66 -0.09
CA ARG A 206 -6.97 4.34 1.07
C ARG A 206 -6.91 2.90 1.55
N TYR A 207 -6.60 1.97 0.66
CA TYR A 207 -6.52 0.53 0.94
C TYR A 207 -7.67 0.01 1.81
N ASP A 208 -8.91 0.16 1.32
CA ASP A 208 -10.11 -0.26 2.04
C ASP A 208 -10.24 -1.80 2.03
N SER A 209 -9.55 -2.45 2.97
CA SER A 209 -9.49 -3.92 3.06
C SER A 209 -10.83 -4.51 3.47
N VAL A 210 -11.58 -3.85 4.36
CA VAL A 210 -12.87 -4.35 4.84
C VAL A 210 -13.87 -4.46 3.69
N SER A 211 -14.05 -3.40 2.91
CA SER A 211 -15.00 -3.45 1.79
C SER A 211 -14.57 -4.43 0.70
N ARG A 212 -13.26 -4.59 0.50
CA ARG A 212 -12.72 -5.53 -0.48
C ARG A 212 -12.98 -6.98 -0.11
N LEU A 213 -12.88 -7.32 1.17
CA LEU A 213 -13.04 -8.70 1.65
C LEU A 213 -14.50 -9.14 1.75
N GLN A 214 -15.47 -8.23 1.73
CA GLN A 214 -16.90 -8.60 1.80
C GLN A 214 -17.36 -9.54 0.66
N SER A 215 -16.72 -9.49 -0.50
CA SER A 215 -17.06 -10.31 -1.67
C SER A 215 -16.18 -11.56 -1.81
N TYR A 216 -15.15 -11.71 -0.98
CA TYR A 216 -14.28 -12.89 -1.01
C TYR A 216 -14.95 -14.07 -0.34
N GLN A 217 -14.98 -15.23 -1.03
CA GLN A 217 -15.68 -16.43 -0.56
C GLN A 217 -14.72 -17.53 -0.07
N GLY A 218 -13.43 -17.36 -0.28
CA GLY A 218 -12.41 -18.33 0.13
C GLY A 218 -12.06 -18.21 1.63
N PRO A 219 -11.29 -19.18 2.15
CA PRO A 219 -10.80 -19.13 3.53
C PRO A 219 -9.82 -17.98 3.74
N VAL A 220 -9.99 -17.26 4.85
CA VAL A 220 -9.10 -16.20 5.36
C VAL A 220 -8.48 -16.66 6.68
N LEU A 221 -7.16 -16.52 6.80
CA LEU A 221 -6.35 -16.83 7.97
C LEU A 221 -5.60 -15.60 8.47
#